data_6b7e55d343bbe171b4c64d1be4d7cdc3
#
_entry.id   6b7e55d343bbe171b4c64d1be4d7cdc3
#
_cell.length_a   1.000
_cell.length_b   1.000
_cell.length_c   1.000
_cell.angle_alpha   90.00
_cell.angle_beta   90.00
_cell.angle_gamma   90.00
#
_symmetry.space_group_name_H-M   'P 1'
#
loop_
_entity.id
_entity.type
_entity.pdbx_description
1 polymer ?
#
loop_
_entity_poly.entity_id
_entity_poly.type
_entity_poly.pdbx_seq_one_letter_code
_entity_poly.pdbx_strand_id
1 'polypeptide(L)'
;SEMCIRDSYAGAFVALFVIIAGFKAAKETLSPLLGQPPSKEFVKELERLILEDEHIIGVHDLIVHNYGPGRVFVSVHAEVPADMDILVAHDCVDMAERRIEKRMGCFISIHMDPVITDDEVINEQKAVVQEIIDDISPDISMHDFRTIKGPHITNLIFDVLVPFGFDMKDDEIVSRIKDALRDKHENWRAVIQVDKKMF
;
A
#
# COMPACT_ATOMS: atom_id res chain seq x y z
N SER A 1 62.85 -0.03 -14.65
CA SER A 1 61.95 -0.76 -13.72
C SER A 1 60.90 0.16 -13.06
N GLU A 2 61.22 1.42 -12.69
CA GLU A 2 60.27 2.35 -12.11
C GLU A 2 59.15 2.81 -13.07
N MET A 3 59.44 2.95 -14.36
CA MET A 3 58.48 3.33 -15.39
C MET A 3 57.39 2.27 -15.59
N CYS A 4 57.76 1.00 -15.58
CA CYS A 4 56.76 -0.11 -15.67
C CYS A 4 55.86 -0.18 -14.47
N ILE A 5 56.32 0.16 -13.26
CA ILE A 5 55.52 0.17 -12.05
C ILE A 5 54.50 1.31 -12.10
N ARG A 6 54.91 2.50 -12.53
CA ARG A 6 53.99 3.68 -12.68
C ARG A 6 52.95 3.43 -13.73
N ASP A 7 53.26 2.79 -14.87
CA ASP A 7 52.33 2.41 -15.91
C ASP A 7 51.29 1.39 -15.40
N SER A 8 51.76 0.43 -14.59
CA SER A 8 50.86 -0.56 -13.98
C SER A 8 49.84 0.08 -13.01
N TYR A 9 50.26 1.03 -12.18
CA TYR A 9 49.38 1.75 -11.30
C TYR A 9 48.39 2.64 -12.08
N ALA A 10 48.86 3.33 -13.12
CA ALA A 10 47.99 4.13 -13.98
C ALA A 10 46.97 3.25 -14.71
N GLY A 11 47.39 2.10 -15.25
CA GLY A 11 46.49 1.12 -15.85
C GLY A 11 45.46 0.56 -14.88
N ALA A 12 45.87 0.22 -13.65
CA ALA A 12 44.98 -0.27 -12.62
C ALA A 12 43.94 0.80 -12.21
N PHE A 13 44.35 2.06 -12.11
CA PHE A 13 43.47 3.17 -11.79
C PHE A 13 42.42 3.39 -12.89
N VAL A 14 42.83 3.39 -14.16
CA VAL A 14 41.91 3.51 -15.31
C VAL A 14 40.94 2.33 -15.36
N ALA A 15 41.45 1.10 -15.15
CA ALA A 15 40.57 -0.08 -15.12
C ALA A 15 39.53 -0.01 -14.01
N LEU A 16 39.94 0.41 -12.81
CA LEU A 16 39.01 0.59 -11.68
C LEU A 16 37.97 1.65 -11.99
N PHE A 17 38.35 2.78 -12.59
CA PHE A 17 37.44 3.82 -13.01
C PHE A 17 36.42 3.31 -14.02
N VAL A 18 36.85 2.56 -15.04
CA VAL A 18 35.97 1.98 -16.07
C VAL A 18 34.97 0.98 -15.44
N ILE A 19 35.47 0.14 -14.51
CA ILE A 19 34.61 -0.82 -13.79
C ILE A 19 33.50 -0.08 -13.00
N ILE A 20 33.88 0.95 -12.24
CA ILE A 20 32.93 1.73 -11.45
C ILE A 20 31.90 2.44 -12.37
N ALA A 21 32.38 3.04 -13.46
CA ALA A 21 31.51 3.70 -14.44
C ALA A 21 30.54 2.71 -15.10
N GLY A 22 31.03 1.53 -15.47
CA GLY A 22 30.23 0.46 -16.04
C GLY A 22 29.15 -0.05 -15.07
N PHE A 23 29.52 -0.24 -13.81
CA PHE A 23 28.58 -0.67 -12.77
C PHE A 23 27.50 0.39 -12.50
N LYS A 24 27.90 1.68 -12.49
CA LYS A 24 26.96 2.79 -12.35
C LYS A 24 25.97 2.86 -13.51
N ALA A 25 26.45 2.76 -14.75
CA ALA A 25 25.62 2.76 -15.94
C ALA A 25 24.65 1.57 -15.98
N ALA A 26 25.11 0.37 -15.60
CA ALA A 26 24.27 -0.81 -15.48
C ALA A 26 23.16 -0.61 -14.42
N LYS A 27 23.51 -0.09 -13.24
CA LYS A 27 22.55 0.21 -12.18
C LYS A 27 21.50 1.24 -12.63
N GLU A 28 21.93 2.32 -13.28
CA GLU A 28 21.02 3.36 -13.78
C GLU A 28 20.07 2.84 -14.86
N THR A 29 20.50 1.88 -15.67
CA THR A 29 19.68 1.25 -16.71
C THR A 29 18.72 0.22 -16.15
N LEU A 30 19.14 -0.57 -15.16
CA LEU A 30 18.33 -1.64 -14.58
C LEU A 30 17.33 -1.12 -13.54
N SER A 31 17.67 -0.04 -12.82
CA SER A 31 16.84 0.49 -11.73
C SER A 31 15.40 0.82 -12.17
N PRO A 32 15.14 1.47 -13.32
CA PRO A 32 13.78 1.71 -13.80
C PRO A 32 13.02 0.43 -14.17
N LEU A 33 13.75 -0.62 -14.63
CA LEU A 33 13.15 -1.90 -15.01
C LEU A 33 12.70 -2.72 -13.78
N LEU A 34 13.38 -2.53 -12.65
CA LEU A 34 13.04 -3.19 -11.38
C LEU A 34 11.91 -2.46 -10.64
N GLY A 35 11.49 -1.28 -11.10
CA GLY A 35 10.53 -0.40 -10.45
C GLY A 35 11.22 0.54 -9.44
N GLN A 36 10.76 1.76 -9.43
CA GLN A 36 11.15 2.76 -8.43
C GLN A 36 9.90 3.20 -7.66
N PRO A 37 9.99 3.35 -6.33
CA PRO A 37 8.86 3.86 -5.58
C PRO A 37 8.52 5.28 -6.07
N PRO A 38 7.24 5.63 -6.13
CA PRO A 38 6.82 6.98 -6.46
C PRO A 38 7.29 7.96 -5.39
N SER A 39 7.35 9.26 -5.73
CA SER A 39 7.64 10.28 -4.72
C SER A 39 6.48 10.40 -3.74
N LYS A 40 6.77 10.79 -2.50
CA LYS A 40 5.74 11.03 -1.48
C LYS A 40 4.74 12.11 -1.90
N GLU A 41 5.20 13.10 -2.66
CA GLU A 41 4.37 14.16 -3.20
C GLU A 41 3.38 13.63 -4.24
N PHE A 42 3.82 12.70 -5.09
CA PHE A 42 2.96 12.03 -6.07
C PHE A 42 1.84 11.25 -5.37
N VAL A 43 2.18 10.46 -4.35
CA VAL A 43 1.21 9.67 -3.59
C VAL A 43 0.19 10.57 -2.90
N LYS A 44 0.65 11.62 -2.19
CA LYS A 44 -0.24 12.57 -1.50
C LYS A 44 -1.19 13.31 -2.44
N GLU A 45 -0.70 13.72 -3.61
CA GLU A 45 -1.55 14.41 -4.58
C GLU A 45 -2.58 13.45 -5.19
N LEU A 46 -2.20 12.20 -5.42
CA LEU A 46 -3.09 11.15 -5.91
C LEU A 46 -4.22 10.87 -4.90
N GLU A 47 -3.87 10.60 -3.64
CA GLU A 47 -4.85 10.39 -2.56
C GLU A 47 -5.79 11.58 -2.42
N ARG A 48 -5.26 12.80 -2.45
CA ARG A 48 -6.05 14.02 -2.39
C ARG A 48 -7.06 14.13 -3.54
N LEU A 49 -6.63 13.77 -4.75
CA LEU A 49 -7.48 13.83 -5.94
C LEU A 49 -8.58 12.76 -5.93
N ILE A 50 -8.30 11.59 -5.38
CA ILE A 50 -9.31 10.54 -5.21
C ILE A 50 -10.36 11.00 -4.17
N LEU A 51 -9.91 11.48 -3.02
CA LEU A 51 -10.77 11.95 -1.93
C LEU A 51 -11.42 13.33 -2.18
N GLU A 52 -11.28 13.92 -3.37
CA GLU A 52 -12.06 15.11 -3.76
C GLU A 52 -13.56 14.81 -3.92
N ASP A 53 -13.91 13.56 -4.18
CA ASP A 53 -15.30 13.12 -4.25
C ASP A 53 -15.79 12.74 -2.84
N GLU A 54 -16.89 13.35 -2.40
CA GLU A 54 -17.46 13.14 -1.05
C GLU A 54 -17.98 11.72 -0.81
N HIS A 55 -18.21 10.95 -1.87
CA HIS A 55 -18.67 9.56 -1.78
C HIS A 55 -17.53 8.57 -1.63
N ILE A 56 -16.28 8.98 -1.87
CA ILE A 56 -15.11 8.15 -1.63
C ILE A 56 -14.61 8.42 -0.22
N ILE A 57 -14.77 7.45 0.67
CA ILE A 57 -14.54 7.60 2.11
C ILE A 57 -13.16 7.12 2.58
N GLY A 58 -12.48 6.32 1.75
CA GLY A 58 -11.14 5.82 2.05
C GLY A 58 -10.39 5.41 0.79
N VAL A 59 -9.07 5.29 0.93
CA VAL A 59 -8.14 4.87 -0.13
C VAL A 59 -7.09 3.95 0.47
N HIS A 60 -6.86 2.79 -0.15
CA HIS A 60 -5.84 1.83 0.28
C HIS A 60 -5.27 1.05 -0.92
N ASP A 61 -4.31 0.17 -0.68
CA ASP A 61 -3.66 -0.71 -1.66
C ASP A 61 -3.16 -0.01 -2.91
N LEU A 62 -2.53 1.16 -2.70
CA LEU A 62 -1.94 1.93 -3.78
C LEU A 62 -0.70 1.24 -4.35
N ILE A 63 -0.76 0.88 -5.63
CA ILE A 63 0.36 0.33 -6.40
C ILE A 63 0.68 1.26 -7.57
N VAL A 64 1.94 1.65 -7.71
CA VAL A 64 2.40 2.50 -8.80
C VAL A 64 3.48 1.79 -9.61
N HIS A 65 3.23 1.62 -10.89
CA HIS A 65 4.18 1.09 -11.85
C HIS A 65 4.70 2.21 -12.75
N ASN A 66 5.99 2.50 -12.67
CA ASN A 66 6.63 3.52 -13.49
C ASN A 66 7.50 2.88 -14.58
N TYR A 67 7.04 2.92 -15.81
CA TYR A 67 7.74 2.41 -17.00
C TYR A 67 8.48 3.50 -17.79
N GLY A 68 8.66 4.66 -17.20
CA GLY A 68 9.33 5.81 -17.80
C GLY A 68 8.38 6.97 -18.15
N PRO A 69 8.88 8.01 -18.81
CA PRO A 69 8.12 9.22 -19.09
C PRO A 69 6.80 8.96 -19.80
N GLY A 70 5.69 9.41 -19.20
CA GLY A 70 4.34 9.26 -19.76
C GLY A 70 3.78 7.83 -19.70
N ARG A 71 4.41 6.92 -18.95
CA ARG A 71 3.97 5.52 -18.80
C ARG A 71 3.90 5.11 -17.34
N VAL A 72 3.18 5.87 -16.56
CA VAL A 72 2.89 5.55 -15.15
C VAL A 72 1.50 4.92 -15.10
N PHE A 73 1.41 3.75 -14.45
CA PHE A 73 0.17 3.03 -14.19
C PHE A 73 -0.04 2.96 -12.69
N VAL A 74 -1.25 3.29 -12.28
CA VAL A 74 -1.67 3.27 -10.88
C VAL A 74 -2.83 2.31 -10.73
N SER A 75 -2.76 1.46 -9.72
CA SER A 75 -3.89 0.68 -9.22
C SER A 75 -4.10 1.05 -7.77
N VAL A 76 -5.35 1.25 -7.37
CA VAL A 76 -5.69 1.69 -6.02
C VAL A 76 -7.11 1.22 -5.68
N HIS A 77 -7.37 0.98 -4.42
CA HIS A 77 -8.68 0.67 -3.91
C HIS A 77 -9.32 1.92 -3.29
N ALA A 78 -10.61 2.11 -3.54
CA ALA A 78 -11.40 3.21 -2.99
C ALA A 78 -12.62 2.68 -2.26
N GLU A 79 -12.75 3.04 -1.00
CA GLU A 79 -13.90 2.69 -0.17
C GLU A 79 -15.10 3.59 -0.52
N VAL A 80 -16.24 2.96 -0.78
CA VAL A 80 -17.51 3.64 -1.03
C VAL A 80 -18.60 3.06 -0.12
N PRO A 81 -19.68 3.83 0.25
CA PRO A 81 -20.78 3.29 1.05
C PRO A 81 -21.46 2.11 0.36
N ALA A 82 -21.66 1.00 1.09
CA ALA A 82 -22.22 -0.25 0.54
C ALA A 82 -23.70 -0.11 0.15
N ASP A 83 -24.44 0.85 0.70
CA ASP A 83 -25.84 1.18 0.40
C ASP A 83 -26.00 2.12 -0.80
N MET A 84 -24.88 2.60 -1.37
CA MET A 84 -24.88 3.47 -2.53
C MET A 84 -25.32 2.71 -3.79
N ASP A 85 -26.10 3.38 -4.65
CA ASP A 85 -26.44 2.81 -5.96
C ASP A 85 -25.17 2.54 -6.78
N ILE A 86 -25.05 1.33 -7.30
CA ILE A 86 -23.84 0.88 -8.00
C ILE A 86 -23.47 1.74 -9.22
N LEU A 87 -24.46 2.30 -9.92
CA LEU A 87 -24.21 3.16 -11.07
C LEU A 87 -23.67 4.52 -10.63
N VAL A 88 -24.17 5.03 -9.52
CA VAL A 88 -23.65 6.29 -8.93
C VAL A 88 -22.25 6.09 -8.40
N ALA A 89 -21.98 5.00 -7.68
CA ALA A 89 -20.63 4.67 -7.19
C ALA A 89 -19.63 4.53 -8.34
N HIS A 90 -20.03 3.85 -9.41
CA HIS A 90 -19.20 3.70 -10.61
C HIS A 90 -18.92 5.04 -11.28
N ASP A 91 -19.91 5.92 -11.39
CA ASP A 91 -19.73 7.24 -12.01
C ASP A 91 -18.79 8.12 -11.20
N CYS A 92 -18.86 8.09 -9.86
CA CYS A 92 -17.94 8.79 -8.97
C CYS A 92 -16.49 8.33 -9.20
N VAL A 93 -16.27 7.01 -9.29
CA VAL A 93 -14.94 6.43 -9.52
C VAL A 93 -14.42 6.79 -10.93
N ASP A 94 -15.23 6.64 -11.97
CA ASP A 94 -14.85 6.99 -13.36
C ASP A 94 -14.50 8.49 -13.48
N MET A 95 -15.23 9.36 -12.79
CA MET A 95 -14.91 10.79 -12.74
C MET A 95 -13.59 11.05 -12.01
N ALA A 96 -13.31 10.32 -10.92
CA ALA A 96 -12.04 10.42 -10.21
C ALA A 96 -10.87 9.95 -11.09
N GLU A 97 -10.99 8.81 -11.77
CA GLU A 97 -10.00 8.31 -12.72
C GLU A 97 -9.68 9.34 -13.80
N ARG A 98 -10.69 9.86 -14.49
CA ARG A 98 -10.52 10.87 -15.55
C ARG A 98 -9.89 12.17 -15.04
N ARG A 99 -10.23 12.59 -13.82
CA ARG A 99 -9.67 13.78 -13.18
C ARG A 99 -8.16 13.60 -12.94
N ILE A 100 -7.78 12.43 -12.43
CA ILE A 100 -6.39 12.09 -12.12
C ILE A 100 -5.58 11.93 -13.39
N GLU A 101 -6.08 11.20 -14.38
CA GLU A 101 -5.41 11.05 -15.68
C GLU A 101 -5.11 12.42 -16.33
N LYS A 102 -6.08 13.32 -16.28
CA LYS A 102 -5.92 14.67 -16.83
C LYS A 102 -4.93 15.54 -16.07
N ARG A 103 -4.89 15.42 -14.73
CA ARG A 103 -4.03 16.26 -13.88
C ARG A 103 -2.63 15.73 -13.72
N MET A 104 -2.49 14.43 -13.57
CA MET A 104 -1.21 13.78 -13.25
C MET A 104 -0.53 13.13 -14.45
N GLY A 105 -1.26 12.94 -15.57
CA GLY A 105 -0.70 12.33 -16.78
C GLY A 105 -0.32 10.86 -16.60
N CYS A 106 -1.00 10.14 -15.72
CA CYS A 106 -0.83 8.71 -15.49
C CYS A 106 -2.11 7.96 -15.86
N PHE A 107 -2.00 6.67 -16.16
CA PHE A 107 -3.16 5.77 -16.24
C PHE A 107 -3.50 5.29 -14.84
N ILE A 108 -4.78 5.28 -14.49
CA ILE A 108 -5.23 4.81 -13.19
C ILE A 108 -6.41 3.86 -13.34
N SER A 109 -6.44 2.85 -12.49
CA SER A 109 -7.59 1.98 -12.27
C SER A 109 -7.92 1.96 -10.79
N ILE A 110 -9.16 2.31 -10.47
CA ILE A 110 -9.67 2.35 -9.11
C ILE A 110 -10.62 1.17 -8.90
N HIS A 111 -10.27 0.28 -8.00
CA HIS A 111 -11.16 -0.78 -7.54
C HIS A 111 -12.09 -0.23 -6.47
N MET A 112 -13.40 -0.49 -6.62
CA MET A 112 -14.40 -0.05 -5.63
C MET A 112 -14.55 -1.10 -4.54
N ASP A 113 -14.38 -0.70 -3.28
CA ASP A 113 -14.61 -1.53 -2.10
C ASP A 113 -15.83 -1.01 -1.32
N PRO A 114 -16.97 -1.71 -1.40
CA PRO A 114 -18.17 -1.32 -0.65
C PRO A 114 -17.97 -1.56 0.85
N VAL A 115 -18.09 -0.52 1.67
CA VAL A 115 -18.01 -0.60 3.14
C VAL A 115 -19.34 -0.26 3.79
N ILE A 116 -19.69 -1.01 4.83
CA ILE A 116 -20.89 -0.76 5.62
C ILE A 116 -20.54 0.29 6.66
N THR A 117 -21.17 1.47 6.56
CA THR A 117 -20.94 2.61 7.47
C THR A 117 -22.01 2.77 8.53
N ASP A 118 -23.23 2.27 8.30
CA ASP A 118 -24.42 2.55 9.11
C ASP A 118 -24.78 1.42 10.10
N ASP A 119 -23.95 0.38 10.24
CA ASP A 119 -24.17 -0.70 11.21
C ASP A 119 -23.39 -0.43 12.50
N GLU A 120 -24.10 -0.07 13.59
CA GLU A 120 -23.49 0.20 14.90
C GLU A 120 -22.67 -0.98 15.41
N VAL A 121 -23.11 -2.23 15.17
CA VAL A 121 -22.41 -3.44 15.63
C VAL A 121 -21.09 -3.61 14.87
N ILE A 122 -21.09 -3.38 13.56
CA ILE A 122 -19.87 -3.46 12.74
C ILE A 122 -18.89 -2.34 13.14
N ASN A 123 -19.41 -1.14 13.36
CA ASN A 123 -18.59 -0.01 13.80
C ASN A 123 -17.96 -0.23 15.18
N GLU A 124 -18.70 -0.81 16.12
CA GLU A 124 -18.19 -1.21 17.44
C GLU A 124 -17.09 -2.27 17.30
N GLN A 125 -17.32 -3.30 16.49
CA GLN A 125 -16.33 -4.35 16.22
C GLN A 125 -15.05 -3.79 15.59
N LYS A 126 -15.20 -2.89 14.60
CA LYS A 126 -14.09 -2.20 13.96
C LYS A 126 -13.28 -1.38 14.96
N ALA A 127 -13.96 -0.66 15.86
CA ALA A 127 -13.30 0.14 16.89
C ALA A 127 -12.49 -0.72 17.87
N VAL A 128 -13.02 -1.87 18.30
CA VAL A 128 -12.29 -2.81 19.17
C VAL A 128 -11.05 -3.38 18.49
N VAL A 129 -11.16 -3.74 17.21
CA VAL A 129 -10.00 -4.23 16.44
C VAL A 129 -8.95 -3.14 16.25
N GLN A 130 -9.38 -1.91 15.96
CA GLN A 130 -8.48 -0.77 15.81
C GLN A 130 -7.72 -0.48 17.12
N GLU A 131 -8.40 -0.50 18.26
CA GLU A 131 -7.75 -0.34 19.58
C GLU A 131 -6.65 -1.38 19.80
N ILE A 132 -6.92 -2.65 19.47
CA ILE A 132 -5.93 -3.73 19.59
C ILE A 132 -4.72 -3.50 18.68
N ILE A 133 -4.95 -3.04 17.47
CA ILE A 133 -3.88 -2.75 16.51
C ILE A 133 -3.04 -1.57 16.98
N ASP A 134 -3.67 -0.50 17.47
CA ASP A 134 -2.99 0.70 17.98
C ASP A 134 -2.15 0.38 19.23
N ASP A 135 -2.60 -0.57 20.07
CA ASP A 135 -1.84 -1.07 21.23
C ASP A 135 -0.57 -1.86 20.79
N ILE A 136 -0.56 -2.47 19.62
CA ILE A 136 0.63 -3.13 19.06
C ILE A 136 1.60 -2.10 18.51
N SER A 137 1.11 -1.21 17.63
CA SER A 137 1.87 -0.08 17.10
C SER A 137 0.96 0.91 16.37
N PRO A 138 1.14 2.22 16.59
CA PRO A 138 0.42 3.26 15.86
C PRO A 138 0.84 3.35 14.37
N ASP A 139 1.91 2.67 13.97
CA ASP A 139 2.38 2.63 12.58
C ASP A 139 1.65 1.58 11.74
N ILE A 140 0.87 0.68 12.37
CA ILE A 140 0.06 -0.33 11.69
C ILE A 140 -1.34 0.25 11.49
N SER A 141 -1.88 0.16 10.29
CA SER A 141 -3.26 0.56 9.99
C SER A 141 -4.10 -0.63 9.54
N MET A 142 -5.41 -0.52 9.71
CA MET A 142 -6.38 -1.53 9.28
C MET A 142 -7.22 -1.00 8.13
N HIS A 143 -7.51 -1.86 7.15
CA HIS A 143 -8.44 -1.59 6.06
C HIS A 143 -9.24 -2.85 5.69
N ASP A 144 -10.22 -2.71 4.82
CA ASP A 144 -11.06 -3.79 4.31
C ASP A 144 -11.83 -4.57 5.41
N PHE A 145 -12.23 -3.87 6.48
CA PHE A 145 -12.92 -4.50 7.59
C PHE A 145 -14.33 -4.95 7.21
N ARG A 146 -14.61 -6.23 7.38
CA ARG A 146 -15.93 -6.85 7.16
C ARG A 146 -16.21 -7.94 8.17
N THR A 147 -17.50 -8.16 8.41
CA THR A 147 -17.96 -9.13 9.38
C THR A 147 -18.87 -10.16 8.75
N ILE A 148 -18.63 -11.43 9.06
CA ILE A 148 -19.54 -12.54 8.71
C ILE A 148 -20.06 -13.14 10.00
N LYS A 149 -21.35 -12.86 10.29
CA LYS A 149 -22.03 -13.35 11.48
C LYS A 149 -22.56 -14.76 11.26
N GLY A 150 -21.99 -15.73 11.97
CA GLY A 150 -22.48 -17.09 12.07
C GLY A 150 -23.36 -17.31 13.29
N PRO A 151 -23.98 -18.50 13.47
CA PRO A 151 -24.88 -18.79 14.58
C PRO A 151 -24.20 -18.81 15.95
N HIS A 152 -22.89 -19.08 16.01
CA HIS A 152 -22.12 -19.21 17.25
C HIS A 152 -20.81 -18.41 17.20
N ILE A 153 -20.32 -18.06 16.03
CA ILE A 153 -19.03 -17.43 15.82
C ILE A 153 -19.24 -16.27 14.84
N THR A 154 -18.62 -15.15 15.14
CA THR A 154 -18.51 -14.00 14.23
C THR A 154 -17.08 -13.97 13.67
N ASN A 155 -16.95 -14.02 12.35
CA ASN A 155 -15.67 -13.85 11.68
C ASN A 155 -15.47 -12.37 11.35
N LEU A 156 -14.39 -11.82 11.85
CA LEU A 156 -13.91 -10.49 11.52
C LEU A 156 -12.83 -10.67 10.46
N ILE A 157 -13.04 -10.11 9.29
CA ILE A 157 -12.12 -10.21 8.15
C ILE A 157 -11.60 -8.82 7.90
N PHE A 158 -10.28 -8.67 7.89
CA PHE A 158 -9.64 -7.37 7.65
C PHE A 158 -8.18 -7.55 7.28
N ASP A 159 -7.63 -6.52 6.67
CA ASP A 159 -6.24 -6.47 6.29
C ASP A 159 -5.49 -5.46 7.18
N VAL A 160 -4.22 -5.75 7.48
CA VAL A 160 -3.36 -4.87 8.25
C VAL A 160 -2.17 -4.43 7.40
N LEU A 161 -2.00 -3.13 7.30
CA LEU A 161 -0.92 -2.51 6.55
C LEU A 161 0.26 -2.22 7.47
N VAL A 162 1.34 -2.95 7.27
CA VAL A 162 2.56 -2.90 8.10
C VAL A 162 3.67 -2.18 7.35
N PRO A 163 4.39 -1.21 7.95
CA PRO A 163 5.52 -0.54 7.32
C PRO A 163 6.60 -1.52 6.87
N PHE A 164 7.24 -1.23 5.73
CA PHE A 164 8.37 -2.03 5.27
C PHE A 164 9.54 -1.92 6.27
N GLY A 165 10.10 -3.07 6.68
CA GLY A 165 11.18 -3.11 7.68
C GLY A 165 10.71 -2.99 9.13
N PHE A 166 9.44 -3.21 9.39
CA PHE A 166 8.91 -3.29 10.77
C PHE A 166 9.57 -4.43 11.55
N ASP A 167 9.95 -4.18 12.79
CA ASP A 167 10.77 -5.12 13.58
C ASP A 167 10.08 -6.44 13.94
N MET A 168 8.74 -6.48 13.90
CA MET A 168 7.95 -7.67 14.21
C MET A 168 7.61 -8.46 12.95
N LYS A 169 7.62 -9.79 13.03
CA LYS A 169 7.21 -10.67 11.91
C LYS A 169 5.70 -10.66 11.72
N ASP A 170 5.26 -10.86 10.49
CA ASP A 170 3.84 -10.86 10.13
C ASP A 170 3.03 -11.89 10.94
N ASP A 171 3.55 -13.11 11.10
CA ASP A 171 2.92 -14.16 11.90
C ASP A 171 2.79 -13.78 13.38
N GLU A 172 3.73 -13.01 13.91
CA GLU A 172 3.69 -12.54 15.29
C GLU A 172 2.62 -11.46 15.47
N ILE A 173 2.50 -10.53 14.53
CA ILE A 173 1.45 -9.49 14.53
C ILE A 173 0.07 -10.17 14.50
N VAL A 174 -0.12 -11.10 13.56
CA VAL A 174 -1.37 -11.86 13.42
C VAL A 174 -1.71 -12.62 14.70
N SER A 175 -0.72 -13.28 15.33
CA SER A 175 -0.94 -14.01 16.58
C SER A 175 -1.36 -13.09 17.71
N ARG A 176 -0.68 -11.95 17.90
CA ARG A 176 -1.01 -10.97 18.95
C ARG A 176 -2.42 -10.42 18.79
N ILE A 177 -2.82 -10.06 17.56
CA ILE A 177 -4.19 -9.58 17.30
C ILE A 177 -5.22 -10.67 17.63
N LYS A 178 -4.99 -11.91 17.16
CA LYS A 178 -5.91 -13.03 17.41
C LYS A 178 -6.04 -13.37 18.90
N ASP A 179 -4.95 -13.34 19.65
CA ASP A 179 -4.95 -13.63 21.07
C ASP A 179 -5.67 -12.52 21.84
N ALA A 180 -5.40 -11.25 21.55
CA ALA A 180 -6.09 -10.12 22.19
C ALA A 180 -7.60 -10.10 21.88
N LEU A 181 -7.99 -10.43 20.62
CA LEU A 181 -9.41 -10.58 20.28
C LEU A 181 -10.09 -11.70 21.04
N ARG A 182 -9.43 -12.86 21.20
CA ARG A 182 -9.97 -14.00 21.93
C ARG A 182 -10.16 -13.70 23.40
N ASP A 183 -9.23 -12.93 24.00
CA ASP A 183 -9.31 -12.52 25.40
C ASP A 183 -10.48 -11.53 25.65
N LYS A 184 -10.77 -10.66 24.68
CA LYS A 184 -11.90 -9.71 24.78
C LYS A 184 -13.25 -10.36 24.43
N HIS A 185 -13.28 -11.27 23.43
CA HIS A 185 -14.54 -11.87 22.91
C HIS A 185 -14.34 -13.32 22.47
N GLU A 186 -14.85 -14.28 23.24
CA GLU A 186 -14.75 -15.73 22.96
C GLU A 186 -15.35 -16.14 21.60
N ASN A 187 -16.36 -15.42 21.13
CA ASN A 187 -17.11 -15.74 19.91
C ASN A 187 -16.52 -15.12 18.63
N TRP A 188 -15.46 -14.30 18.75
CA TRP A 188 -14.87 -13.67 17.59
C TRP A 188 -13.69 -14.48 17.04
N ARG A 189 -13.59 -14.54 15.73
CA ARG A 189 -12.47 -15.14 15.01
C ARG A 189 -11.97 -14.14 13.97
N ALA A 190 -10.68 -13.91 13.94
CA ALA A 190 -10.07 -13.01 12.97
C ALA A 190 -9.47 -13.78 11.80
N VAL A 191 -9.80 -13.33 10.60
CA VAL A 191 -9.13 -13.69 9.34
C VAL A 191 -8.38 -12.44 8.91
N ILE A 192 -7.04 -12.50 8.96
CA ILE A 192 -6.18 -11.33 8.81
C ILE A 192 -5.22 -11.59 7.64
N GLN A 193 -5.17 -10.66 6.70
CA GLN A 193 -4.12 -10.55 5.71
C GLN A 193 -3.13 -9.45 6.13
N VAL A 194 -1.85 -9.66 5.85
CA VAL A 194 -0.81 -8.65 6.16
C VAL A 194 -0.25 -8.11 4.86
N ASP A 195 -0.43 -6.82 4.65
CA ASP A 195 0.10 -6.08 3.52
C ASP A 195 1.27 -5.20 3.93
N LYS A 196 2.19 -4.94 3.01
CA LYS A 196 3.36 -4.10 3.28
C LYS A 196 3.19 -2.72 2.68
N LYS A 197 3.26 -1.71 3.54
CA LYS A 197 3.31 -0.32 3.12
C LYS A 197 4.63 -0.05 2.41
N MET A 198 4.57 0.24 1.12
CA MET A 198 5.78 0.45 0.32
C MET A 198 6.29 1.91 0.32
N PHE A 199 5.53 2.88 0.84
CA PHE A 199 5.88 4.30 0.87
C PHE A 199 5.35 5.02 2.12
#